data_db50050ae86f9b740afc63552a9c6a9c
#
_entry.id   db50050ae86f9b740afc63552a9c6a9c
#
_cell.length_a   1.000
_cell.length_b   1.000
_cell.length_c   1.000
_cell.angle_alpha   90.00
_cell.angle_beta   90.00
_cell.angle_gamma   90.00
#
_symmetry.space_group_name_H-M   'P 1'
#
loop_
_entity.id
_entity.type
_entity.pdbx_description
1 polymer ?
#
loop_
_entity_poly.entity_id
_entity_poly.type
_entity_poly.pdbx_seq_one_letter_code
_entity_poly.pdbx_strand_id
1 'polypeptide(L)'
;MSLQVEIEKKLNDKVLSVSFDTEGKQGITGILGASGCGKSMTLKCIAGIETPDRGKIVLNGRVLFDSGKKINLRVQDRHVGYLFQNYALFPNMTVEENIAAGFKYRPGQKMTAEEIKKQTADYMELLHVTELKSSYPGKLSGGQQQRVALARILASDPEVLMLDEPFSALDAFLKEKLQLELLELLSGY
;
A
#
# COMPACT_ATOMS: atom_id res chain seq x y z
N MET A 1 -12.08 8.13 7.85
CA MET A 1 -10.67 7.71 8.15
C MET A 1 -9.93 8.92 8.68
N SER A 2 -9.13 8.79 9.74
CA SER A 2 -8.28 9.88 10.26
C SER A 2 -6.84 9.36 10.37
N LEU A 3 -5.90 10.09 9.75
CA LEU A 3 -4.48 9.80 9.84
C LEU A 3 -3.75 11.07 10.31
N GLN A 4 -3.16 10.99 11.51
CA GLN A 4 -2.35 12.05 12.09
C GLN A 4 -0.89 11.64 12.06
N VAL A 5 -0.05 12.48 11.51
CA VAL A 5 1.39 12.26 11.36
C VAL A 5 2.13 13.49 11.86
N GLU A 6 2.99 13.30 12.84
CA GLU A 6 3.95 14.29 13.31
C GLU A 6 5.25 13.57 13.60
N ILE A 7 6.21 13.62 12.67
CA ILE A 7 7.44 12.84 12.75
C ILE A 7 8.67 13.62 12.30
N GLU A 8 9.80 13.22 12.85
CA GLU A 8 11.14 13.61 12.39
C GLU A 8 11.95 12.37 12.03
N LYS A 9 12.67 12.44 10.91
CA LYS A 9 13.58 11.38 10.44
C LYS A 9 14.85 11.99 9.89
N LYS A 10 16.01 11.58 10.41
CA LYS A 10 17.32 11.96 9.87
C LYS A 10 17.58 11.20 8.57
N LEU A 11 17.95 11.93 7.52
CA LEU A 11 18.29 11.44 6.19
C LEU A 11 19.68 11.98 5.84
N ASN A 12 20.74 11.25 6.21
CA ASN A 12 22.13 11.72 6.07
C ASN A 12 22.30 13.13 6.67
N ASP A 13 22.49 14.14 5.81
CA ASP A 13 22.75 15.54 6.21
C ASP A 13 21.49 16.38 6.41
N LYS A 14 20.30 15.79 6.24
CA LYS A 14 19.01 16.50 6.31
C LYS A 14 18.11 15.84 7.36
N VAL A 15 17.20 16.64 7.91
CA VAL A 15 16.11 16.15 8.76
C VAL A 15 14.80 16.34 7.99
N LEU A 16 14.10 15.23 7.76
CA LEU A 16 12.73 15.25 7.30
C LEU A 16 11.85 15.54 8.51
N SER A 17 11.11 16.65 8.48
CA SER A 17 10.08 16.98 9.48
C SER A 17 8.74 17.06 8.76
N VAL A 18 7.76 16.29 9.22
CA VAL A 18 6.44 16.18 8.59
C VAL A 18 5.37 16.27 9.65
N SER A 19 4.38 17.15 9.41
CA SER A 19 3.20 17.29 10.26
C SER A 19 1.97 17.48 9.39
N PHE A 20 0.98 16.59 9.51
CA PHE A 20 -0.35 16.74 8.89
C PHE A 20 -1.40 15.89 9.58
N ASP A 21 -2.68 16.27 9.38
CA ASP A 21 -3.86 15.53 9.80
C ASP A 21 -4.86 15.49 8.64
N THR A 22 -5.44 14.33 8.36
CA THR A 22 -6.48 14.17 7.34
C THR A 22 -7.89 14.53 7.86
N GLU A 23 -8.03 14.82 9.17
CA GLU A 23 -9.27 15.29 9.82
C GLU A 23 -10.53 14.48 9.47
N GLY A 24 -10.42 13.17 9.38
CA GLY A 24 -11.58 12.30 9.11
C GLY A 24 -12.14 12.41 7.68
N LYS A 25 -11.48 13.09 6.77
CA LYS A 25 -11.88 13.17 5.36
C LYS A 25 -11.82 11.77 4.73
N GLN A 26 -12.93 11.34 4.17
CA GLN A 26 -12.96 10.15 3.31
C GLN A 26 -12.44 10.53 1.92
N GLY A 27 -11.74 9.61 1.28
CA GLY A 27 -11.25 9.78 -0.08
C GLY A 27 -9.73 9.76 -0.19
N ILE A 28 -9.20 10.44 -1.21
CA ILE A 28 -7.80 10.41 -1.58
C ILE A 28 -7.09 11.65 -1.07
N THR A 29 -5.95 11.45 -0.38
CA THR A 29 -5.06 12.53 0.05
C THR A 29 -3.77 12.45 -0.76
N GLY A 30 -3.41 13.53 -1.46
CA GLY A 30 -2.17 13.64 -2.24
C GLY A 30 -1.06 14.32 -1.44
N ILE A 31 0.13 13.73 -1.40
CA ILE A 31 1.34 14.36 -0.88
C ILE A 31 2.14 14.90 -2.07
N LEU A 32 2.22 16.23 -2.18
CA LEU A 32 2.92 16.91 -3.26
C LEU A 32 4.27 17.45 -2.79
N GLY A 33 5.25 17.50 -3.69
CA GLY A 33 6.56 18.05 -3.41
C GLY A 33 7.60 17.62 -4.46
N ALA A 34 8.73 18.32 -4.49
CA ALA A 34 9.84 18.04 -5.39
C ALA A 34 10.39 16.62 -5.20
N SER A 35 11.11 16.11 -6.21
CA SER A 35 11.83 14.84 -6.09
C SER A 35 12.85 14.93 -4.93
N GLY A 36 12.94 13.88 -4.14
CA GLY A 36 13.86 13.83 -2.98
C GLY A 36 13.43 14.63 -1.74
N CYS A 37 12.22 15.25 -1.71
CA CYS A 37 11.74 15.99 -0.54
C CYS A 37 11.26 15.09 0.63
N GLY A 38 11.27 13.76 0.46
CA GLY A 38 10.92 12.81 1.54
C GLY A 38 9.54 12.18 1.46
N LYS A 39 8.78 12.33 0.35
CA LYS A 39 7.44 11.72 0.18
C LYS A 39 7.43 10.23 0.46
N SER A 40 8.27 9.47 -0.25
CA SER A 40 8.40 8.01 -0.07
C SER A 40 8.84 7.64 1.36
N MET A 41 9.75 8.43 1.96
CA MET A 41 10.18 8.21 3.34
C MET A 41 9.02 8.40 4.32
N THR A 42 8.20 9.43 4.13
CA THR A 42 7.00 9.66 4.94
C THR A 42 6.04 8.48 4.86
N LEU A 43 5.71 8.02 3.65
CA LEU A 43 4.84 6.86 3.44
C LEU A 43 5.41 5.59 4.08
N LYS A 44 6.73 5.35 3.94
CA LYS A 44 7.42 4.21 4.58
C LYS A 44 7.40 4.29 6.11
N CYS A 45 7.53 5.48 6.67
CA CYS A 45 7.40 5.69 8.12
C CYS A 45 5.98 5.38 8.62
N ILE A 46 4.95 5.77 7.88
CA ILE A 46 3.55 5.46 8.23
C ILE A 46 3.31 3.95 8.16
N ALA A 47 3.77 3.31 7.09
CA ALA A 47 3.63 1.87 6.90
C ALA A 47 4.48 1.03 7.89
N GLY A 48 5.47 1.63 8.56
CA GLY A 48 6.37 0.94 9.50
C GLY A 48 7.55 0.22 8.85
N ILE A 49 7.76 0.45 7.55
CA ILE A 49 8.91 -0.05 6.79
C ILE A 49 10.18 0.68 7.27
N GLU A 50 10.03 1.95 7.58
CA GLU A 50 11.05 2.80 8.19
C GLU A 50 10.57 3.29 9.56
N THR A 51 11.50 3.46 10.51
CA THR A 51 11.17 3.96 11.85
C THR A 51 11.54 5.42 11.94
N PRO A 52 10.62 6.34 12.28
CA PRO A 52 10.95 7.73 12.60
C PRO A 52 11.90 7.81 13.80
N ASP A 53 12.72 8.88 13.87
CA ASP A 53 13.58 9.10 15.02
C ASP A 53 12.80 9.72 16.19
N ARG A 54 11.79 10.55 15.88
CA ARG A 54 10.91 11.19 16.87
C ARG A 54 9.49 11.36 16.31
N GLY A 55 8.54 11.59 17.23
CA GLY A 55 7.19 11.98 16.90
C GLY A 55 6.16 10.90 17.13
N LYS A 56 5.02 11.03 16.43
CA LYS A 56 3.85 10.19 16.63
C LYS A 56 3.10 9.97 15.32
N ILE A 57 2.55 8.77 15.15
CA ILE A 57 1.65 8.42 14.04
C ILE A 57 0.40 7.76 14.62
N VAL A 58 -0.77 8.26 14.25
CA VAL A 58 -2.07 7.73 14.69
C VAL A 58 -2.95 7.48 13.48
N LEU A 59 -3.52 6.28 13.38
CA LEU A 59 -4.49 5.89 12.35
C LEU A 59 -5.80 5.49 13.03
N ASN A 60 -6.90 6.16 12.73
CA ASN A 60 -8.23 5.91 13.29
C ASN A 60 -8.24 5.82 14.84
N GLY A 61 -7.49 6.71 15.51
CA GLY A 61 -7.33 6.71 16.97
C GLY A 61 -6.33 5.69 17.52
N ARG A 62 -5.84 4.75 16.69
CA ARG A 62 -4.84 3.75 17.07
C ARG A 62 -3.43 4.30 16.87
N VAL A 63 -2.61 4.29 17.92
CA VAL A 63 -1.22 4.76 17.88
C VAL A 63 -0.36 3.69 17.18
N LEU A 64 0.19 4.02 16.01
CA LEU A 64 1.09 3.15 15.26
C LEU A 64 2.54 3.31 15.69
N PHE A 65 2.92 4.56 15.98
CA PHE A 65 4.24 4.94 16.46
C PHE A 65 4.13 6.10 17.47
N ASP A 66 4.91 6.06 18.54
CA ASP A 66 5.06 7.13 19.50
C ASP A 66 6.43 7.01 20.20
N SER A 67 7.35 7.90 19.86
CA SER A 67 8.71 7.90 20.42
C SER A 67 8.75 8.17 21.91
N GLY A 68 7.84 9.01 22.42
CA GLY A 68 7.75 9.34 23.86
C GLY A 68 7.24 8.19 24.70
N LYS A 69 6.31 7.40 24.15
CA LYS A 69 5.72 6.21 24.80
C LYS A 69 6.43 4.91 24.44
N LYS A 70 7.47 4.94 23.60
CA LYS A 70 8.18 3.76 23.08
C LYS A 70 7.26 2.76 22.37
N ILE A 71 6.24 3.26 21.66
CA ILE A 71 5.33 2.45 20.86
C ILE A 71 5.86 2.43 19.42
N ASN A 72 6.01 1.23 18.86
CA ASN A 72 6.32 1.03 17.45
C ASN A 72 5.67 -0.29 17.00
N LEU A 73 4.49 -0.21 16.41
CA LEU A 73 3.79 -1.38 15.91
C LEU A 73 4.55 -1.98 14.72
N ARG A 74 4.60 -3.32 14.65
CA ARG A 74 5.16 -4.04 13.50
C ARG A 74 4.35 -3.73 12.25
N VAL A 75 4.96 -3.83 11.06
CA VAL A 75 4.33 -3.55 9.77
C VAL A 75 2.97 -4.26 9.62
N GLN A 76 2.93 -5.55 9.93
CA GLN A 76 1.71 -6.37 9.81
C GLN A 76 0.59 -5.96 10.79
N ASP A 77 0.92 -5.30 11.89
CA ASP A 77 -0.05 -4.88 12.91
C ASP A 77 -0.58 -3.46 12.66
N ARG A 78 -0.06 -2.77 11.63
CA ARG A 78 -0.49 -1.40 11.28
C ARG A 78 -1.71 -1.35 10.40
N HIS A 79 -2.02 -2.43 9.70
CA HIS A 79 -3.11 -2.52 8.72
C HIS A 79 -3.01 -1.44 7.62
N VAL A 80 -1.80 -1.19 7.18
CA VAL A 80 -1.47 -0.23 6.11
C VAL A 80 -1.06 -1.01 4.87
N GLY A 81 -1.79 -0.85 3.79
CA GLY A 81 -1.39 -1.36 2.48
C GLY A 81 -0.34 -0.43 1.86
N TYR A 82 0.78 -0.97 1.39
CA TYR A 82 1.83 -0.19 0.76
C TYR A 82 2.17 -0.73 -0.62
N LEU A 83 1.97 0.08 -1.66
CA LEU A 83 2.38 -0.24 -3.01
C LEU A 83 3.77 0.36 -3.27
N PHE A 84 4.76 -0.52 -3.41
CA PHE A 84 6.12 -0.14 -3.78
C PHE A 84 6.23 0.27 -5.24
N GLN A 85 7.16 1.15 -5.57
CA GLN A 85 7.43 1.56 -6.95
C GLN A 85 7.81 0.38 -7.87
N ASN A 86 8.46 -0.66 -7.34
CA ASN A 86 8.81 -1.90 -8.04
C ASN A 86 7.79 -3.02 -7.85
N TYR A 87 6.58 -2.70 -7.33
CA TYR A 87 5.46 -3.61 -7.05
C TYR A 87 5.76 -4.74 -6.06
N ALA A 88 7.01 -5.07 -5.80
CA ALA A 88 7.49 -6.09 -4.85
C ALA A 88 6.72 -7.43 -4.91
N LEU A 89 6.41 -7.91 -6.12
CA LEU A 89 5.78 -9.21 -6.31
C LEU A 89 6.75 -10.34 -5.95
N PHE A 90 6.21 -11.44 -5.42
CA PHE A 90 6.99 -12.64 -5.15
C PHE A 90 7.34 -13.34 -6.49
N PRO A 91 8.62 -13.35 -6.91
CA PRO A 91 8.99 -13.77 -8.26
C PRO A 91 8.75 -15.27 -8.53
N ASN A 92 8.75 -16.08 -7.48
CA ASN A 92 8.57 -17.53 -7.52
C ASN A 92 7.13 -17.98 -7.28
N MET A 93 6.19 -17.02 -7.23
CA MET A 93 4.76 -17.26 -7.10
C MET A 93 4.04 -16.83 -8.37
N THR A 94 3.00 -17.56 -8.76
CA THR A 94 2.08 -17.16 -9.81
C THR A 94 1.27 -15.94 -9.43
N VAL A 95 0.49 -15.37 -10.35
CA VAL A 95 -0.47 -14.28 -10.07
C VAL A 95 -1.44 -14.70 -8.97
N GLU A 96 -2.06 -15.88 -9.09
CA GLU A 96 -3.00 -16.40 -8.08
C GLU A 96 -2.34 -16.51 -6.71
N GLU A 97 -1.15 -17.08 -6.63
CA GLU A 97 -0.40 -17.26 -5.37
C GLU A 97 0.03 -15.92 -4.75
N ASN A 98 0.45 -14.95 -5.59
CA ASN A 98 0.76 -13.60 -5.13
C ASN A 98 -0.45 -12.94 -4.45
N ILE A 99 -1.63 -13.01 -5.08
CA ILE A 99 -2.86 -12.42 -4.52
C ILE A 99 -3.29 -13.19 -3.26
N ALA A 100 -3.29 -14.52 -3.31
CA ALA A 100 -3.65 -15.37 -2.17
C ALA A 100 -2.76 -15.13 -0.95
N ALA A 101 -1.49 -14.74 -1.14
CA ALA A 101 -0.59 -14.41 -0.04
C ALA A 101 -1.06 -13.20 0.78
N GLY A 102 -1.86 -12.29 0.21
CA GLY A 102 -2.43 -11.14 0.92
C GLY A 102 -3.35 -11.55 2.07
N PHE A 103 -4.14 -12.59 1.90
CA PHE A 103 -5.09 -13.06 2.93
C PHE A 103 -4.42 -13.58 4.21
N LYS A 104 -3.13 -13.98 4.17
CA LYS A 104 -2.38 -14.41 5.36
C LYS A 104 -2.24 -13.33 6.42
N TYR A 105 -2.38 -12.07 6.03
CA TYR A 105 -2.20 -10.89 6.89
C TYR A 105 -3.49 -10.15 7.17
N ARG A 106 -4.63 -10.73 6.78
CA ARG A 106 -5.94 -10.14 7.03
C ARG A 106 -6.27 -10.20 8.53
N PRO A 107 -6.61 -9.04 9.16
CA PRO A 107 -6.92 -9.02 10.59
C PRO A 107 -8.17 -9.81 10.93
N GLY A 108 -8.12 -10.53 12.04
CA GLY A 108 -9.32 -11.07 12.72
C GLY A 108 -10.03 -12.25 12.05
N GLN A 109 -9.65 -12.69 10.85
CA GLN A 109 -10.31 -13.80 10.16
C GLN A 109 -9.35 -14.96 9.85
N LYS A 110 -9.66 -16.15 10.40
CA LYS A 110 -9.10 -17.40 9.85
C LYS A 110 -10.01 -17.84 8.70
N MET A 111 -9.52 -17.64 7.48
CA MET A 111 -10.23 -18.07 6.28
C MET A 111 -9.89 -19.52 5.94
N THR A 112 -10.87 -20.24 5.43
CA THR A 112 -10.65 -21.57 4.83
C THR A 112 -9.93 -21.47 3.50
N ALA A 113 -9.31 -22.55 3.04
CA ALA A 113 -8.66 -22.59 1.72
C ALA A 113 -9.65 -22.31 0.58
N GLU A 114 -10.91 -22.73 0.73
CA GLU A 114 -11.96 -22.50 -0.27
C GLU A 114 -12.38 -21.03 -0.34
N GLU A 115 -12.52 -20.36 0.82
CA GLU A 115 -12.81 -18.92 0.89
C GLU A 115 -11.66 -18.10 0.29
N ILE A 116 -10.40 -18.41 0.60
CA ILE A 116 -9.23 -17.75 0.01
C ILE A 116 -9.25 -17.93 -1.51
N LYS A 117 -9.48 -19.15 -2.00
CA LYS A 117 -9.52 -19.43 -3.44
C LYS A 117 -10.61 -18.63 -4.15
N LYS A 118 -11.81 -18.58 -3.57
CA LYS A 118 -12.94 -17.81 -4.11
C LYS A 118 -12.61 -16.32 -4.16
N GLN A 119 -12.22 -15.72 -3.02
CA GLN A 119 -11.90 -14.30 -2.96
C GLN A 119 -10.69 -13.94 -3.83
N THR A 120 -9.71 -14.84 -3.98
CA THR A 120 -8.60 -14.63 -4.92
C THR A 120 -9.11 -14.49 -6.36
N ALA A 121 -10.08 -15.33 -6.76
CA ALA A 121 -10.70 -15.25 -8.08
C ALA A 121 -11.48 -13.92 -8.25
N ASP A 122 -12.22 -13.50 -7.22
CA ASP A 122 -12.97 -12.23 -7.23
C ASP A 122 -12.01 -11.03 -7.41
N TYR A 123 -10.87 -11.01 -6.72
CA TYR A 123 -9.85 -9.95 -6.91
C TYR A 123 -9.15 -10.02 -8.27
N MET A 124 -8.94 -11.22 -8.83
CA MET A 124 -8.39 -11.35 -10.19
C MET A 124 -9.35 -10.79 -11.24
N GLU A 125 -10.64 -11.03 -11.08
CA GLU A 125 -11.68 -10.48 -11.96
C GLU A 125 -11.77 -8.97 -11.83
N LEU A 126 -11.87 -8.45 -10.60
CA LEU A 126 -11.92 -7.02 -10.28
C LEU A 126 -10.76 -6.24 -10.91
N LEU A 127 -9.54 -6.79 -10.86
CA LEU A 127 -8.32 -6.14 -11.38
C LEU A 127 -7.98 -6.55 -12.83
N HIS A 128 -8.86 -7.28 -13.50
CA HIS A 128 -8.69 -7.74 -14.89
C HIS A 128 -7.39 -8.50 -15.14
N VAL A 129 -7.07 -9.46 -14.27
CA VAL A 129 -5.86 -10.31 -14.36
C VAL A 129 -6.17 -11.80 -14.35
N THR A 130 -7.43 -12.20 -14.55
CA THR A 130 -7.88 -13.60 -14.51
C THR A 130 -7.15 -14.47 -15.52
N GLU A 131 -6.94 -13.98 -16.75
CA GLU A 131 -6.24 -14.70 -17.83
C GLU A 131 -4.73 -14.95 -17.50
N LEU A 132 -4.21 -14.21 -16.52
CA LEU A 132 -2.81 -14.26 -16.10
C LEU A 132 -2.59 -15.18 -14.89
N LYS A 133 -3.62 -15.85 -14.42
CA LYS A 133 -3.68 -16.66 -13.20
C LYS A 133 -2.40 -17.49 -12.94
N SER A 134 -1.95 -18.24 -13.94
CA SER A 134 -0.80 -19.15 -13.85
C SER A 134 0.52 -18.51 -14.30
N SER A 135 0.52 -17.22 -14.62
CA SER A 135 1.72 -16.50 -15.04
C SER A 135 2.58 -16.08 -13.83
N TYR A 136 3.89 -16.02 -14.05
CA TYR A 136 4.85 -15.50 -13.08
C TYR A 136 5.12 -14.02 -13.32
N PRO A 137 5.51 -13.23 -12.30
CA PRO A 137 5.73 -11.78 -12.42
C PRO A 137 6.65 -11.36 -13.56
N GLY A 138 7.71 -12.13 -13.84
CA GLY A 138 8.65 -11.83 -14.93
C GLY A 138 8.07 -11.90 -16.35
N LYS A 139 6.86 -12.45 -16.52
CA LYS A 139 6.15 -12.51 -17.80
C LYS A 139 5.09 -11.41 -17.95
N LEU A 140 4.90 -10.58 -16.92
CA LEU A 140 3.87 -9.55 -16.87
C LEU A 140 4.42 -8.20 -17.34
N SER A 141 3.59 -7.42 -18.03
CA SER A 141 3.86 -5.99 -18.25
C SER A 141 3.84 -5.22 -16.94
N GLY A 142 4.43 -4.01 -16.90
CA GLY A 142 4.43 -3.17 -15.70
C GLY A 142 3.02 -2.89 -15.16
N GLY A 143 2.05 -2.58 -16.03
CA GLY A 143 0.66 -2.38 -15.63
C GLY A 143 0.00 -3.65 -15.07
N GLN A 144 0.31 -4.83 -15.64
CA GLN A 144 -0.19 -6.11 -15.11
C GLN A 144 0.43 -6.41 -13.73
N GLN A 145 1.74 -6.19 -13.55
CA GLN A 145 2.40 -6.33 -12.25
C GLN A 145 1.78 -5.40 -11.20
N GLN A 146 1.49 -4.16 -11.57
CA GLN A 146 0.82 -3.19 -10.70
C GLN A 146 -0.55 -3.70 -10.24
N ARG A 147 -1.39 -4.17 -11.16
CA ARG A 147 -2.73 -4.72 -10.85
C ARG A 147 -2.64 -5.93 -9.91
N VAL A 148 -1.71 -6.84 -10.14
CA VAL A 148 -1.48 -8.00 -9.27
C VAL A 148 -1.01 -7.56 -7.87
N ALA A 149 -0.11 -6.58 -7.78
CA ALA A 149 0.36 -6.05 -6.50
C ALA A 149 -0.79 -5.35 -5.74
N LEU A 150 -1.62 -4.59 -6.45
CA LEU A 150 -2.81 -3.95 -5.86
C LEU A 150 -3.80 -4.99 -5.34
N ALA A 151 -4.12 -6.02 -6.15
CA ALA A 151 -4.98 -7.13 -5.72
C ALA A 151 -4.47 -7.82 -4.44
N ARG A 152 -3.16 -8.08 -4.36
CA ARG A 152 -2.52 -8.65 -3.17
C ARG A 152 -2.66 -7.76 -1.95
N ILE A 153 -2.50 -6.44 -2.12
CA ILE A 153 -2.63 -5.48 -1.01
C ILE A 153 -4.09 -5.41 -0.55
N LEU A 154 -5.04 -5.29 -1.46
CA LEU A 154 -6.47 -5.26 -1.14
C LEU A 154 -6.94 -6.55 -0.46
N ALA A 155 -6.38 -7.71 -0.84
CA ALA A 155 -6.66 -8.98 -0.18
C ALA A 155 -6.28 -8.99 1.32
N SER A 156 -5.35 -8.15 1.76
CA SER A 156 -5.01 -7.99 3.17
C SER A 156 -5.97 -7.10 3.97
N ASP A 157 -7.00 -6.51 3.31
CA ASP A 157 -8.02 -5.65 3.92
C ASP A 157 -7.43 -4.50 4.72
N PRO A 158 -6.64 -3.60 4.08
CA PRO A 158 -5.96 -2.53 4.78
C PRO A 158 -6.93 -1.40 5.14
N GLU A 159 -6.72 -0.76 6.31
CA GLU A 159 -7.44 0.46 6.72
C GLU A 159 -7.08 1.68 5.88
N VAL A 160 -5.88 1.69 5.29
CA VAL A 160 -5.38 2.76 4.41
C VAL A 160 -4.44 2.19 3.37
N LEU A 161 -4.53 2.71 2.14
CA LEU A 161 -3.65 2.35 1.03
C LEU A 161 -2.65 3.49 0.77
N MET A 162 -1.37 3.17 0.82
CA MET A 162 -0.26 4.07 0.50
C MET A 162 0.31 3.74 -0.88
N LEU A 163 0.27 4.71 -1.80
CA LEU A 163 0.77 4.54 -3.15
C LEU A 163 2.00 5.44 -3.35
N ASP A 164 3.17 4.82 -3.51
CA ASP A 164 4.44 5.53 -3.70
C ASP A 164 4.78 5.60 -5.18
N GLU A 165 4.46 6.74 -5.81
CA GLU A 165 4.67 7.01 -7.23
C GLU A 165 4.18 5.88 -8.16
N PRO A 166 2.92 5.42 -8.02
CA PRO A 166 2.45 4.18 -8.65
C PRO A 166 2.54 4.19 -10.17
N PHE A 167 2.66 5.36 -10.80
CA PHE A 167 2.65 5.54 -12.25
C PHE A 167 3.95 6.11 -12.81
N SER A 168 5.03 6.16 -12.02
CA SER A 168 6.29 6.82 -12.43
C SER A 168 7.00 6.13 -13.60
N ALA A 169 6.81 4.82 -13.77
CA ALA A 169 7.45 4.02 -14.82
C ALA A 169 6.63 3.93 -16.13
N LEU A 170 5.48 4.62 -16.22
CA LEU A 170 4.55 4.52 -17.34
C LEU A 170 4.65 5.75 -18.27
N ASP A 171 4.40 5.53 -19.57
CA ASP A 171 4.21 6.62 -20.52
C ASP A 171 2.94 7.44 -20.18
N ALA A 172 2.86 8.67 -20.71
CA ALA A 172 1.81 9.61 -20.33
C ALA A 172 0.38 9.10 -20.62
N PHE A 173 0.18 8.40 -21.74
CA PHE A 173 -1.14 7.89 -22.14
C PHE A 173 -1.59 6.75 -21.23
N LEU A 174 -0.71 5.80 -20.98
CA LEU A 174 -1.00 4.65 -20.10
C LEU A 174 -1.19 5.10 -18.65
N LYS A 175 -0.46 6.10 -18.21
CA LYS A 175 -0.57 6.72 -16.91
C LYS A 175 -1.98 7.28 -16.65
N GLU A 176 -2.50 8.10 -17.57
CA GLU A 176 -3.83 8.71 -17.44
C GLU A 176 -4.92 7.65 -17.37
N LYS A 177 -4.86 6.64 -18.25
CA LYS A 177 -5.80 5.52 -18.27
C LYS A 177 -5.80 4.75 -16.94
N LEU A 178 -4.62 4.37 -16.44
CA LEU A 178 -4.50 3.61 -15.19
C LEU A 178 -4.84 4.43 -13.95
N GLN A 179 -4.65 5.75 -13.98
CA GLN A 179 -5.12 6.64 -12.91
C GLN A 179 -6.64 6.61 -12.80
N LEU A 180 -7.35 6.72 -13.93
CA LEU A 180 -8.82 6.65 -13.94
C LEU A 180 -9.33 5.28 -13.48
N GLU A 181 -8.76 4.19 -14.00
CA GLU A 181 -9.10 2.83 -13.58
C GLU A 181 -8.89 2.63 -12.07
N LEU A 182 -7.78 3.14 -11.53
CA LEU A 182 -7.50 3.04 -10.07
C LEU A 182 -8.49 3.86 -9.25
N LEU A 183 -8.86 5.07 -9.71
CA LEU A 183 -9.84 5.91 -9.03
C LEU A 183 -11.22 5.24 -9.00
N GLU A 184 -11.66 4.64 -10.11
CA GLU A 184 -12.92 3.89 -10.19
C GLU A 184 -12.90 2.69 -9.23
N LEU A 185 -11.81 1.92 -9.20
CA LEU A 185 -11.64 0.79 -8.29
C LEU A 185 -11.71 1.21 -6.82
N LEU A 186 -11.03 2.31 -6.47
CA LEU A 186 -10.99 2.80 -5.08
C LEU A 186 -12.29 3.52 -4.66
N SER A 187 -13.10 4.02 -5.60
CA SER A 187 -14.39 4.64 -5.29
C SER A 187 -15.47 3.62 -4.89
N GLY A 188 -15.28 2.34 -5.22
CA GLY A 188 -16.15 1.23 -4.80
C GLY A 188 -15.77 0.62 -3.44
N TYR A 189 -14.67 1.09 -2.85
CA TYR A 189 -14.18 0.71 -1.53
C TYR A 189 -14.43 1.84 -0.52
#